data_8c06f6d55698dbb8e00895668ee0e0c7
#
_entry.id   8c06f6d55698dbb8e00895668ee0e0c7
#
_cell.length_a   1.000
_cell.length_b   1.000
_cell.length_c   1.000
_cell.angle_alpha   90.00
_cell.angle_beta   90.00
_cell.angle_gamma   90.00
#
_symmetry.space_group_name_H-M   'P 1'
#
loop_
_entity.id
_entity.type
_entity.pdbx_description
1 polymer ?
#
loop_
_entity_poly.entity_id
_entity_poly.type
_entity_poly.pdbx_seq_one_letter_code
_entity_poly.pdbx_strand_id
1 'polypeptide(L)'
;MNKIIALLLLMSISAFGQQNKDIEKPIRSLFLGMKNADPELVKSSFAENAVLQTITKDGVVKSDSIQDFVASVSKFTKGDLDERIIIEAIHKDGNLASVFTPYSFYLKGKLSHCGANSFQLVKQNNEWKIQYIIDTRRKDNCKEIQ
;
A
#
# COMPACT_ATOMS: atom_id res chain seq x y z
N MET A 1 -26.12 1.67 -35.46
CA MET A 1 -26.06 0.82 -34.24
C MET A 1 -24.62 0.57 -33.76
N ASN A 2 -23.66 0.25 -34.64
CA ASN A 2 -22.29 -0.15 -34.24
C ASN A 2 -21.46 0.97 -33.59
N LYS A 3 -21.68 2.26 -33.90
CA LYS A 3 -20.92 3.37 -33.31
C LYS A 3 -21.29 3.69 -31.85
N ILE A 4 -22.54 3.48 -31.48
CA ILE A 4 -23.04 3.71 -30.11
C ILE A 4 -22.52 2.61 -29.16
N ILE A 5 -22.45 1.37 -29.62
CA ILE A 5 -21.93 0.23 -28.85
C ILE A 5 -20.45 0.40 -28.57
N ALA A 6 -19.65 0.87 -29.56
CA ALA A 6 -18.22 1.14 -29.36
C ALA A 6 -17.97 2.27 -28.36
N LEU A 7 -18.81 3.30 -28.34
CA LEU A 7 -18.68 4.41 -27.37
C LEU A 7 -18.99 4.00 -25.94
N LEU A 8 -19.99 3.12 -25.74
CA LEU A 8 -20.34 2.56 -24.43
C LEU A 8 -19.24 1.63 -23.87
N LEU A 9 -18.57 0.85 -24.74
CA LEU A 9 -17.44 0.00 -24.33
C LEU A 9 -16.22 0.83 -23.87
N LEU A 10 -15.92 1.93 -24.55
CA LEU A 10 -14.82 2.83 -24.19
C LEU A 10 -15.04 3.54 -22.84
N MET A 11 -16.30 3.89 -22.51
CA MET A 11 -16.62 4.48 -21.21
C MET A 11 -16.46 3.50 -20.05
N SER A 12 -16.76 2.21 -20.24
CA SER A 12 -16.63 1.20 -19.19
C SER A 12 -15.17 0.90 -18.82
N ILE A 13 -14.27 0.87 -19.79
CA ILE A 13 -12.83 0.62 -19.57
C ILE A 13 -12.21 1.78 -18.76
N SER A 14 -12.61 3.02 -19.05
CA SER A 14 -12.13 4.20 -18.32
C SER A 14 -12.58 4.21 -16.85
N ALA A 15 -13.77 3.74 -16.54
CA ALA A 15 -14.31 3.69 -15.19
C ALA A 15 -13.55 2.66 -14.30
N PHE A 16 -13.21 1.50 -14.82
CA PHE A 16 -12.43 0.48 -14.10
C PHE A 16 -11.00 0.96 -13.79
N GLY A 17 -10.34 1.60 -14.76
CA GLY A 17 -9.00 2.14 -14.58
C GLY A 17 -8.96 3.25 -13.51
N GLN A 18 -9.94 4.13 -13.48
CA GLN A 18 -10.03 5.18 -12.46
C GLN A 18 -10.29 4.61 -11.07
N GLN A 19 -11.17 3.62 -10.95
CA GLN A 19 -11.51 2.98 -9.69
C GLN A 19 -10.30 2.30 -9.04
N ASN A 20 -9.45 1.64 -9.81
CA ASN A 20 -8.23 1.02 -9.31
C ASN A 20 -7.24 2.08 -8.81
N LYS A 21 -7.08 3.20 -9.52
CA LYS A 21 -6.22 4.32 -9.09
C LYS A 21 -6.66 4.93 -7.76
N ASP A 22 -7.97 5.03 -7.52
CA ASP A 22 -8.50 5.55 -6.26
C ASP A 22 -8.18 4.60 -5.09
N ILE A 23 -8.24 3.27 -5.30
CA ILE A 23 -7.86 2.25 -4.31
C ILE A 23 -6.35 2.29 -4.06
N GLU A 24 -5.53 2.44 -5.10
CA GLU A 24 -4.07 2.51 -4.98
C GLU A 24 -3.57 3.77 -4.27
N LYS A 25 -4.33 4.87 -4.33
CA LYS A 25 -3.91 6.18 -3.82
C LYS A 25 -3.41 6.14 -2.38
N PRO A 26 -4.13 5.62 -1.37
CA PRO A 26 -3.63 5.59 0.01
C PRO A 26 -2.39 4.69 0.16
N ILE A 27 -2.28 3.60 -0.60
CA ILE A 27 -1.09 2.73 -0.57
C ILE A 27 0.14 3.48 -1.10
N ARG A 28 0.01 4.15 -2.25
CA ARG A 28 1.10 4.95 -2.82
C ARG A 28 1.46 6.15 -1.95
N SER A 29 0.48 6.78 -1.30
CA SER A 29 0.70 7.87 -0.35
C SER A 29 1.47 7.41 0.89
N LEU A 30 1.18 6.21 1.40
CA LEU A 30 1.93 5.60 2.51
C LEU A 30 3.42 5.50 2.18
N PHE A 31 3.76 4.86 1.06
CA PHE A 31 5.16 4.64 0.69
C PHE A 31 5.87 5.92 0.25
N LEU A 32 5.14 6.85 -0.36
CA LEU A 32 5.67 8.18 -0.67
C LEU A 32 5.97 8.98 0.61
N GLY A 33 5.09 8.90 1.61
CA GLY A 33 5.29 9.51 2.92
C GLY A 33 6.51 8.93 3.64
N MET A 34 6.67 7.61 3.63
CA MET A 34 7.87 6.95 4.15
C MET A 34 9.13 7.46 3.44
N LYS A 35 9.14 7.44 2.11
CA LYS A 35 10.29 7.88 1.30
C LYS A 35 10.64 9.35 1.50
N ASN A 36 9.66 10.21 1.70
CA ASN A 36 9.86 11.64 1.94
C ASN A 36 10.13 12.00 3.40
N ALA A 37 10.08 11.02 4.33
CA ALA A 37 10.10 11.25 5.78
C ALA A 37 8.97 12.22 6.21
N ASP A 38 7.79 12.03 5.63
CA ASP A 38 6.58 12.83 5.87
C ASP A 38 5.57 12.03 6.72
N PRO A 39 5.59 12.18 8.05
CA PRO A 39 4.71 11.44 8.94
C PRO A 39 3.22 11.80 8.76
N GLU A 40 2.90 13.04 8.33
CA GLU A 40 1.51 13.43 8.11
C GLU A 40 0.93 12.74 6.89
N LEU A 41 1.69 12.63 5.80
CA LEU A 41 1.28 11.88 4.62
C LEU A 41 1.10 10.39 4.94
N VAL A 42 2.01 9.80 5.73
CA VAL A 42 1.86 8.41 6.22
C VAL A 42 0.59 8.26 7.02
N LYS A 43 0.35 9.11 8.03
CA LYS A 43 -0.82 9.08 8.90
C LYS A 43 -2.13 9.21 8.11
N SER A 44 -2.16 10.12 7.13
CA SER A 44 -3.35 10.39 6.32
C SER A 44 -3.80 9.19 5.46
N SER A 45 -2.90 8.23 5.22
CA SER A 45 -3.18 7.02 4.43
C SER A 45 -4.03 6.00 5.18
N PHE A 46 -4.02 6.04 6.52
CA PHE A 46 -4.71 5.09 7.38
C PHE A 46 -6.13 5.54 7.74
N ALA A 47 -7.02 4.56 7.93
CA ALA A 47 -8.29 4.76 8.61
C ALA A 47 -8.07 4.92 10.12
N GLU A 48 -9.07 5.47 10.79
CA GLU A 48 -9.10 5.45 12.26
C GLU A 48 -9.10 4.01 12.77
N ASN A 49 -8.32 3.72 13.80
CA ASN A 49 -8.14 2.37 14.37
C ASN A 49 -7.61 1.31 13.39
N ALA A 50 -6.80 1.72 12.41
CA ALA A 50 -6.14 0.79 11.51
C ALA A 50 -5.17 -0.14 12.25
N VAL A 51 -4.98 -1.35 11.71
CA VAL A 51 -4.11 -2.39 12.27
C VAL A 51 -2.91 -2.60 11.37
N LEU A 52 -1.72 -2.63 11.97
CA LEU A 52 -0.46 -2.95 11.30
C LEU A 52 0.17 -4.17 11.95
N GLN A 53 0.43 -5.21 11.14
CA GLN A 53 1.02 -6.46 11.59
C GLN A 53 2.12 -6.92 10.65
N THR A 54 3.09 -7.65 11.22
CA THR A 54 4.18 -8.29 10.49
C THR A 54 4.27 -9.75 10.87
N ILE A 55 4.40 -10.63 9.89
CA ILE A 55 4.69 -12.04 10.08
C ILE A 55 6.20 -12.23 10.11
N THR A 56 6.75 -12.69 11.23
CA THR A 56 8.18 -13.01 11.35
C THR A 56 8.53 -14.27 10.56
N LYS A 57 9.85 -14.52 10.36
CA LYS A 57 10.34 -15.73 9.69
C LYS A 57 9.82 -17.03 10.33
N ASP A 58 9.59 -17.01 11.65
CA ASP A 58 9.09 -18.17 12.41
C ASP A 58 7.54 -18.26 12.43
N GLY A 59 6.85 -17.44 11.62
CA GLY A 59 5.40 -17.43 11.51
C GLY A 59 4.68 -16.72 12.64
N VAL A 60 5.40 -16.05 13.55
CA VAL A 60 4.78 -15.29 14.64
C VAL A 60 4.26 -13.96 14.11
N VAL A 61 3.01 -13.63 14.40
CA VAL A 61 2.42 -12.33 14.06
C VAL A 61 2.73 -11.33 15.18
N LYS A 62 3.31 -10.19 14.80
CA LYS A 62 3.57 -9.04 15.67
C LYS A 62 2.70 -7.88 15.24
N SER A 63 2.11 -7.17 16.19
CA SER A 63 1.35 -5.95 15.94
C SER A 63 2.20 -4.72 16.30
N ASP A 64 2.18 -3.73 15.43
CA ASP A 64 2.81 -2.45 15.64
C ASP A 64 1.74 -1.35 15.79
N SER A 65 1.99 -0.38 16.64
CA SER A 65 1.14 0.81 16.76
C SER A 65 1.33 1.70 15.53
N ILE A 66 0.22 2.11 14.91
CA ILE A 66 0.26 3.10 13.81
C ILE A 66 0.90 4.41 14.29
N GLN A 67 0.65 4.83 15.53
CA GLN A 67 1.23 6.04 16.10
C GLN A 67 2.75 5.94 16.23
N ASP A 68 3.26 4.79 16.72
CA ASP A 68 4.69 4.56 16.85
C ASP A 68 5.36 4.42 15.47
N PHE A 69 4.69 3.78 14.52
CA PHE A 69 5.16 3.70 13.14
C PHE A 69 5.28 5.10 12.51
N VAL A 70 4.24 5.93 12.58
CA VAL A 70 4.25 7.31 12.09
C VAL A 70 5.36 8.13 12.78
N ALA A 71 5.48 8.04 14.10
CA ALA A 71 6.53 8.72 14.85
C ALA A 71 7.93 8.25 14.45
N SER A 72 8.09 6.96 14.08
CA SER A 72 9.37 6.43 13.64
C SER A 72 9.83 7.04 12.30
N VAL A 73 8.90 7.31 11.39
CA VAL A 73 9.18 7.91 10.07
C VAL A 73 9.86 9.27 10.23
N SER A 74 9.45 10.10 11.20
CA SER A 74 10.03 11.42 11.44
C SER A 74 11.49 11.40 11.90
N LYS A 75 12.03 10.23 12.29
CA LYS A 75 13.44 10.06 12.70
C LYS A 75 14.38 9.85 11.51
N PHE A 76 13.84 9.71 10.31
CA PHE A 76 14.60 9.48 9.09
C PHE A 76 14.64 10.74 8.22
N THR A 77 15.48 10.71 7.20
CA THR A 77 15.56 11.76 6.19
C THR A 77 15.04 11.23 4.86
N LYS A 78 14.72 12.15 3.95
CA LYS A 78 14.21 11.81 2.62
C LYS A 78 15.12 10.81 1.91
N GLY A 79 14.55 9.71 1.44
CA GLY A 79 15.22 8.63 0.74
C GLY A 79 15.76 7.51 1.64
N ASP A 80 15.74 7.69 2.98
CA ASP A 80 16.21 6.65 3.90
C ASP A 80 15.29 5.42 3.93
N LEU A 81 13.97 5.63 3.80
CA LEU A 81 12.95 4.58 3.82
C LEU A 81 12.34 4.46 2.40
N ASP A 82 12.87 3.59 1.56
CA ASP A 82 12.39 3.41 0.17
C ASP A 82 11.80 2.01 0.00
N GLU A 83 10.48 1.89 0.13
CA GLU A 83 9.75 0.66 -0.16
C GLU A 83 9.18 0.71 -1.57
N ARG A 84 9.67 -0.15 -2.43
CA ARG A 84 9.25 -0.28 -3.83
C ARG A 84 8.30 -1.45 -3.95
N ILE A 85 7.14 -1.20 -4.53
CA ILE A 85 6.05 -2.16 -4.61
C ILE A 85 5.61 -2.43 -6.06
N ILE A 86 5.03 -3.61 -6.25
CA ILE A 86 4.23 -3.95 -7.43
C ILE A 86 2.81 -4.16 -6.94
N ILE A 87 1.82 -3.50 -7.57
CA ILE A 87 0.41 -3.85 -7.36
C ILE A 87 0.13 -5.13 -8.15
N GLU A 88 0.10 -6.27 -7.47
CA GLU A 88 -0.08 -7.56 -8.13
C GLU A 88 -1.57 -7.92 -8.31
N ALA A 89 -2.40 -7.63 -7.30
CA ALA A 89 -3.83 -7.93 -7.34
C ALA A 89 -4.63 -6.88 -6.59
N ILE A 90 -5.79 -6.53 -7.14
CA ILE A 90 -6.82 -5.70 -6.50
C ILE A 90 -8.15 -6.43 -6.62
N HIS A 91 -8.79 -6.69 -5.49
CA HIS A 91 -10.16 -7.19 -5.42
C HIS A 91 -11.03 -6.19 -4.68
N LYS A 92 -12.25 -5.96 -5.16
CA LYS A 92 -13.16 -4.96 -4.60
C LYS A 92 -14.59 -5.51 -4.50
N ASP A 93 -15.23 -5.21 -3.39
CA ASP A 93 -16.67 -5.36 -3.19
C ASP A 93 -17.22 -4.17 -2.40
N GLY A 94 -18.07 -3.37 -3.02
CA GLY A 94 -18.65 -2.18 -2.41
C GLY A 94 -17.59 -1.22 -1.83
N ASN A 95 -17.59 -1.06 -0.52
CA ASN A 95 -16.67 -0.20 0.23
C ASN A 95 -15.45 -0.96 0.79
N LEU A 96 -15.25 -2.22 0.41
CA LEU A 96 -14.09 -3.04 0.76
C LEU A 96 -13.20 -3.23 -0.47
N ALA A 97 -11.89 -3.12 -0.27
CA ALA A 97 -10.89 -3.55 -1.25
C ALA A 97 -9.76 -4.31 -0.58
N SER A 98 -9.28 -5.37 -1.26
CA SER A 98 -8.09 -6.12 -0.88
C SER A 98 -7.02 -5.92 -1.94
N VAL A 99 -5.80 -5.60 -1.51
CA VAL A 99 -4.68 -5.36 -2.42
C VAL A 99 -3.46 -6.14 -1.95
N PHE A 100 -2.82 -6.86 -2.88
CA PHE A 100 -1.60 -7.60 -2.61
C PHE A 100 -0.42 -6.97 -3.33
N THR A 101 0.66 -6.66 -2.59
CA THR A 101 1.82 -5.98 -3.13
C THR A 101 3.12 -6.65 -2.71
N PRO A 102 3.78 -7.41 -3.60
CA PRO A 102 5.20 -7.73 -3.43
C PRO A 102 6.03 -6.46 -3.28
N TYR A 103 7.05 -6.49 -2.41
CA TYR A 103 7.88 -5.33 -2.15
C TYR A 103 9.37 -5.66 -1.98
N SER A 104 10.21 -4.65 -2.21
CA SER A 104 11.61 -4.59 -1.82
C SER A 104 11.86 -3.32 -1.02
N PHE A 105 12.35 -3.45 0.22
CA PHE A 105 12.60 -2.33 1.11
C PHE A 105 14.09 -1.99 1.18
N TYR A 106 14.40 -0.74 0.92
CA TYR A 106 15.74 -0.18 0.99
C TYR A 106 15.84 0.77 2.18
N LEU A 107 16.84 0.54 3.03
CA LEU A 107 17.20 1.42 4.14
C LEU A 107 18.49 2.16 3.79
N LYS A 108 18.40 3.49 3.67
CA LYS A 108 19.56 4.35 3.31
C LYS A 108 20.26 3.86 2.03
N GLY A 109 19.44 3.52 1.02
CA GLY A 109 19.89 3.08 -0.30
C GLY A 109 20.39 1.64 -0.38
N LYS A 110 20.35 0.86 0.71
CA LYS A 110 20.77 -0.55 0.72
C LYS A 110 19.55 -1.45 0.89
N LEU A 111 19.45 -2.50 0.09
CA LEU A 111 18.41 -3.52 0.24
C LEU A 111 18.48 -4.12 1.66
N SER A 112 17.41 -3.93 2.42
CA SER A 112 17.28 -4.41 3.80
C SER A 112 16.54 -5.74 3.89
N HIS A 113 15.38 -5.81 3.26
CA HIS A 113 14.52 -6.99 3.22
C HIS A 113 13.50 -6.88 2.09
N CYS A 114 12.75 -7.95 1.88
CA CYS A 114 11.65 -8.01 0.93
C CYS A 114 10.52 -8.86 1.49
N GLY A 115 9.38 -8.81 0.83
CA GLY A 115 8.21 -9.58 1.22
C GLY A 115 7.01 -9.28 0.35
N ALA A 116 5.84 -9.40 0.95
CA ALA A 116 4.59 -8.95 0.37
C ALA A 116 3.71 -8.33 1.45
N ASN A 117 3.03 -7.24 1.10
CA ASN A 117 1.99 -6.65 1.93
C ASN A 117 0.62 -7.14 1.45
N SER A 118 -0.25 -7.48 2.37
CA SER A 118 -1.68 -7.68 2.16
C SER A 118 -2.42 -6.53 2.82
N PHE A 119 -3.09 -5.71 2.00
CA PHE A 119 -3.87 -4.56 2.46
C PHE A 119 -5.35 -4.88 2.45
N GLN A 120 -6.06 -4.43 3.48
CA GLN A 120 -7.51 -4.26 3.46
C GLN A 120 -7.81 -2.78 3.56
N LEU A 121 -8.56 -2.27 2.59
CA LEU A 121 -8.96 -0.87 2.51
C LEU A 121 -10.47 -0.74 2.68
N VAL A 122 -10.88 0.35 3.29
CA VAL A 122 -12.27 0.74 3.46
C VAL A 122 -12.53 2.08 2.78
N LYS A 123 -13.70 2.23 2.17
CA LYS A 123 -14.15 3.50 1.60
C LYS A 123 -15.04 4.22 2.60
N GLN A 124 -14.56 5.34 3.14
CA GLN A 124 -15.26 6.19 4.09
C GLN A 124 -15.30 7.63 3.56
N ASN A 125 -16.44 8.30 3.65
CA ASN A 125 -16.61 9.68 3.17
C ASN A 125 -16.09 9.87 1.72
N ASN A 126 -16.36 8.89 0.87
CA ASN A 126 -15.92 8.83 -0.53
C ASN A 126 -14.40 8.72 -0.76
N GLU A 127 -13.61 8.46 0.28
CA GLU A 127 -12.16 8.23 0.21
C GLU A 127 -11.80 6.82 0.64
N TRP A 128 -10.83 6.20 -0.05
CA TRP A 128 -10.22 4.94 0.38
C TRP A 128 -9.17 5.21 1.44
N LYS A 129 -9.17 4.37 2.50
CA LYS A 129 -8.18 4.39 3.59
C LYS A 129 -7.72 2.98 3.90
N ILE A 130 -6.49 2.85 4.35
CA ILE A 130 -5.93 1.57 4.79
C ILE A 130 -6.48 1.25 6.17
N GLN A 131 -7.23 0.14 6.28
CA GLN A 131 -7.78 -0.35 7.55
C GLN A 131 -6.89 -1.42 8.18
N TYR A 132 -6.22 -2.22 7.36
CA TYR A 132 -5.36 -3.29 7.84
C TYR A 132 -4.23 -3.55 6.88
N ILE A 133 -3.03 -3.72 7.42
CA ILE A 133 -1.86 -4.24 6.70
C ILE A 133 -1.31 -5.41 7.49
N ILE A 134 -1.04 -6.51 6.81
CA ILE A 134 -0.15 -7.56 7.29
C ILE A 134 0.91 -7.82 6.24
N ASP A 135 2.18 -7.88 6.66
CA ASP A 135 3.30 -8.14 5.76
C ASP A 135 4.11 -9.38 6.17
N THR A 136 4.83 -9.91 5.22
CA THR A 136 5.90 -10.88 5.45
C THR A 136 7.25 -10.18 5.28
N ARG A 137 8.27 -10.64 6.04
CA ARG A 137 9.65 -10.11 5.94
C ARG A 137 10.65 -11.24 5.81
N ARG A 138 11.48 -11.17 4.76
CA ARG A 138 12.60 -12.10 4.53
C ARG A 138 13.80 -11.36 3.97
N LYS A 139 14.98 -11.95 4.08
CA LYS A 139 16.25 -11.41 3.54
C LYS A 139 16.80 -12.25 2.40
N ASP A 140 16.21 -13.40 2.15
CA ASP A 140 16.56 -14.35 1.12
C ASP A 140 15.56 -14.30 -0.05
N ASN A 141 16.03 -14.67 -1.25
CA ASN A 141 15.24 -14.70 -2.48
C ASN A 141 14.50 -13.37 -2.78
N CYS A 142 15.13 -12.24 -2.46
CA CYS A 142 14.59 -10.94 -2.81
C CYS A 142 14.76 -10.67 -4.30
N LYS A 143 13.66 -10.34 -4.98
CA LYS A 143 13.71 -9.74 -6.31
C LYS A 143 13.78 -8.23 -6.11
N GLU A 144 14.77 -7.58 -6.72
CA GLU A 144 14.86 -6.13 -6.68
C GLU A 144 13.77 -5.51 -7.56
N ILE A 145 12.89 -4.73 -6.95
CA ILE A 145 11.89 -3.92 -7.64
C ILE A 145 12.52 -2.56 -7.93
N GLN A 146 12.49 -2.16 -9.21
CA GLN A 146 13.04 -0.88 -9.70
C GLN A 146 12.06 0.27 -9.51
#